data_6b8123dd3fc2ba4ff2fe101a30ca10a8
#
_entry.id   6b8123dd3fc2ba4ff2fe101a30ca10a8
#
_cell.length_a   1.000
_cell.length_b   1.000
_cell.length_c   1.000
_cell.angle_alpha   90.00
_cell.angle_beta   90.00
_cell.angle_gamma   90.00
#
_symmetry.space_group_name_H-M   'P 1'
#
loop_
_entity.id
_entity.type
_entity.pdbx_description
1 polymer ?
#
loop_
_entity_poly.entity_id
_entity_poly.type
_entity_poly.pdbx_seq_one_letter_code
_entity_poly.pdbx_strand_id
1 'polypeptide(L)'
;EIIGTALLLIGVLAIGYGEVGIQPGNGALFVGLLIVIIGMATGGATGYALNPARDLGPRIAHAILPIKGKGGSNWKYSWIPVVGPIIGAILGVVIFDTFLATVL
;
A
#
# COMPACT_ATOMS: atom_id res chain seq x y z
N GLU A 1 2.66 -7.90 2.49
CA GLU A 1 2.66 -6.86 1.49
C GLU A 1 1.67 -7.13 0.35
N ILE A 2 1.58 -8.37 -0.14
CA ILE A 2 0.60 -8.75 -1.18
C ILE A 2 -0.83 -8.51 -0.68
N ILE A 3 -1.16 -9.06 0.48
CA ILE A 3 -2.51 -8.94 1.07
C ILE A 3 -2.83 -7.49 1.39
N GLY A 4 -1.92 -6.79 2.04
CA GLY A 4 -2.12 -5.39 2.42
C GLY A 4 -2.35 -4.49 1.21
N THR A 5 -1.56 -4.65 0.15
CA THR A 5 -1.71 -3.85 -1.06
C THR A 5 -2.97 -4.23 -1.84
N ALA A 6 -3.33 -5.51 -1.88
CA ALA A 6 -4.60 -5.94 -2.49
C ALA A 6 -5.79 -5.27 -1.78
N LEU A 7 -5.82 -5.28 -0.46
CA LEU A 7 -6.85 -4.60 0.32
C LEU A 7 -6.85 -3.09 0.08
N LEU A 8 -5.68 -2.49 -0.04
CA LEU A 8 -5.54 -1.06 -0.34
C LEU A 8 -6.18 -0.73 -1.69
N LEU A 9 -5.85 -1.47 -2.74
CA LEU A 9 -6.39 -1.23 -4.07
C LEU A 9 -7.90 -1.45 -4.12
N ILE A 10 -8.40 -2.51 -3.50
CA ILE A 10 -9.85 -2.77 -3.40
C ILE A 10 -10.54 -1.59 -2.72
N GLY A 11 -10.01 -1.13 -1.60
CA GLY A 11 -10.57 0.00 -0.86
C GLY A 11 -10.52 1.31 -1.62
N VAL A 12 -9.40 1.62 -2.28
CA VAL A 12 -9.25 2.85 -3.09
C VAL A 12 -10.22 2.85 -4.25
N LEU A 13 -10.35 1.73 -4.96
CA LEU A 13 -11.29 1.61 -6.07
C LEU A 13 -12.74 1.73 -5.60
N ALA A 14 -13.08 1.12 -4.46
CA ALA A 14 -14.40 1.23 -3.89
C ALA A 14 -14.73 2.68 -3.48
N ILE A 15 -13.80 3.37 -2.85
CA ILE A 15 -13.97 4.78 -2.44
C ILE A 15 -14.18 5.67 -3.67
N GLY A 16 -13.45 5.43 -4.75
CA GLY A 16 -13.54 6.19 -5.99
C GLY A 16 -14.73 5.83 -6.88
N TYR A 17 -15.47 4.78 -6.54
CA TYR A 17 -16.60 4.32 -7.36
C TYR A 17 -17.77 5.29 -7.26
N GLY A 18 -18.29 5.72 -8.41
CA GLY A 18 -19.28 6.80 -8.48
C GLY A 18 -20.57 6.55 -7.72
N GLU A 19 -20.96 5.30 -7.53
CA GLU A 19 -22.19 4.92 -6.84
C GLU A 19 -22.06 4.94 -5.30
N VAL A 20 -20.86 5.07 -4.76
CA VAL A 20 -20.64 5.06 -3.30
C VAL A 20 -21.09 6.35 -2.62
N GLY A 21 -21.14 7.46 -3.36
CA GLY A 21 -21.69 8.72 -2.85
C GLY A 21 -20.78 9.52 -1.95
N ILE A 22 -19.46 9.30 -2.02
CA ILE A 22 -18.50 10.10 -1.25
C ILE A 22 -18.43 11.52 -1.82
N GLN A 23 -18.55 12.50 -0.95
CA GLN A 23 -18.53 13.91 -1.34
C GLN A 23 -17.17 14.29 -1.95
N PRO A 24 -17.15 15.18 -2.94
CA PRO A 24 -15.91 15.68 -3.51
C PRO A 24 -14.98 16.26 -2.44
N GLY A 25 -13.70 15.92 -2.51
CA GLY A 25 -12.69 16.35 -1.56
C GLY A 25 -12.51 15.44 -0.36
N ASN A 26 -13.45 14.54 -0.07
CA ASN A 26 -13.36 13.62 1.06
C ASN A 26 -12.65 12.31 0.71
N GLY A 27 -12.44 12.02 -0.57
CA GLY A 27 -11.78 10.79 -1.01
C GLY A 27 -10.39 10.62 -0.41
N ALA A 28 -9.59 11.68 -0.37
CA ALA A 28 -8.25 11.64 0.21
C ALA A 28 -8.26 11.30 1.70
N LEU A 29 -9.23 11.85 2.45
CA LEU A 29 -9.40 11.52 3.86
C LEU A 29 -9.71 10.04 4.06
N PHE A 30 -10.65 9.50 3.28
CA PHE A 30 -11.01 8.07 3.39
C PHE A 30 -9.86 7.15 2.99
N VAL A 31 -9.08 7.51 1.96
CA VAL A 31 -7.89 6.74 1.60
C VAL A 31 -6.86 6.77 2.73
N GLY A 32 -6.64 7.93 3.34
CA GLY A 32 -5.74 8.05 4.49
C GLY A 32 -6.18 7.17 5.67
N LEU A 33 -7.48 7.17 6.00
CA LEU A 33 -8.03 6.32 7.04
C LEU A 33 -7.90 4.83 6.69
N LEU A 34 -8.09 4.47 5.42
CA LEU A 34 -7.90 3.11 4.94
C LEU A 34 -6.46 2.64 5.16
N ILE A 35 -5.47 3.48 4.88
CA ILE A 35 -4.06 3.16 5.12
C ILE A 35 -3.79 2.96 6.62
N VAL A 36 -4.39 3.77 7.48
CA VAL A 36 -4.28 3.59 8.93
C VAL A 36 -4.81 2.22 9.35
N ILE A 37 -5.98 1.85 8.85
CA ILE A 37 -6.60 0.55 9.16
C ILE A 37 -5.71 -0.61 8.69
N ILE A 38 -5.23 -0.57 7.45
CA ILE A 38 -4.36 -1.60 6.90
C ILE A 38 -3.04 -1.66 7.69
N GLY A 39 -2.48 -0.52 8.04
CA GLY A 39 -1.27 -0.44 8.85
C GLY A 39 -1.43 -1.10 10.21
N MET A 40 -2.56 -0.85 10.87
CA MET A 40 -2.86 -1.49 12.16
C MET A 40 -3.09 -2.99 12.03
N ALA A 41 -3.73 -3.43 10.94
CA ALA A 41 -4.06 -4.83 10.72
C ALA A 41 -2.87 -5.69 10.25
N THR A 42 -2.03 -5.16 9.37
CA THR A 42 -0.98 -5.93 8.69
C THR A 42 0.44 -5.43 8.96
N GLY A 43 0.60 -4.31 9.65
CA GLY A 43 1.90 -3.68 9.86
C GLY A 43 2.86 -4.50 10.71
N GLY A 44 2.36 -5.37 11.57
CA GLY A 44 3.19 -6.19 12.44
C GLY A 44 4.13 -7.15 11.69
N ALA A 45 3.74 -7.59 10.50
CA ALA A 45 4.54 -8.54 9.73
C ALA A 45 5.67 -7.85 8.93
N THR A 46 5.37 -6.73 8.26
CA THR A 46 6.30 -6.11 7.30
C THR A 46 6.43 -4.60 7.42
N GLY A 47 5.69 -3.96 8.32
CA GLY A 47 5.68 -2.50 8.45
C GLY A 47 4.80 -1.79 7.42
N TYR A 48 3.94 -2.52 6.74
CA TYR A 48 2.97 -2.00 5.77
C TYR A 48 3.57 -0.98 4.77
N ALA A 49 4.64 -1.34 4.08
CA ALA A 49 5.23 -0.46 3.06
C ALA A 49 4.24 -0.18 1.93
N LEU A 50 3.56 -1.20 1.41
CA LEU A 50 2.45 -1.14 0.45
C LEU A 50 2.78 -0.41 -0.87
N ASN A 51 4.00 0.05 -1.03
CA ASN A 51 4.41 0.90 -2.12
C ASN A 51 5.92 0.76 -2.33
N PRO A 52 6.37 0.32 -3.51
CA PRO A 52 7.80 0.17 -3.79
C PRO A 52 8.60 1.46 -3.61
N ALA A 53 8.05 2.60 -4.03
CA ALA A 53 8.73 3.89 -3.92
C ALA A 53 8.85 4.34 -2.47
N ARG A 54 7.80 4.11 -1.67
CA ARG A 54 7.78 4.45 -0.25
C ARG A 54 8.83 3.68 0.55
N ASP A 55 9.16 2.46 0.12
CA ASP A 55 10.20 1.66 0.76
C ASP A 55 11.58 1.93 0.16
N LEU A 56 11.69 1.90 -1.16
CA LEU A 56 12.97 2.00 -1.86
C LEU A 56 13.61 3.38 -1.72
N GLY A 57 12.82 4.45 -1.80
CA GLY A 57 13.32 5.81 -1.66
C GLY A 57 14.06 6.05 -0.35
N PRO A 58 13.40 5.84 0.81
CA PRO A 58 14.06 5.96 2.11
C PRO A 58 15.23 4.99 2.29
N ARG A 59 15.16 3.80 1.72
CA ARG A 59 16.24 2.80 1.80
C ARG A 59 17.49 3.29 1.08
N ILE A 60 17.35 3.84 -0.12
CA ILE A 60 18.45 4.45 -0.86
C ILE A 60 19.03 5.62 -0.09
N ALA A 61 18.19 6.50 0.43
CA ALA A 61 18.62 7.64 1.23
C ALA A 61 19.39 7.17 2.49
N HIS A 62 18.90 6.15 3.18
CA HIS A 62 19.59 5.57 4.32
C HIS A 62 20.96 5.01 3.93
N ALA A 63 21.07 4.38 2.75
CA ALA A 63 22.34 3.79 2.30
C ALA A 63 23.41 4.84 1.98
N ILE A 64 23.00 5.96 1.35
CA ILE A 64 23.96 6.96 0.85
C ILE A 64 24.22 8.10 1.83
N LEU A 65 23.31 8.40 2.76
CA LEU A 65 23.50 9.50 3.71
C LEU A 65 24.49 9.10 4.83
N PRO A 66 25.40 10.01 5.21
CA PRO A 66 26.38 9.74 6.25
C PRO A 66 25.77 9.88 7.65
N ILE A 67 24.84 9.03 8.00
CA ILE A 67 24.15 9.06 9.29
C ILE A 67 24.99 8.29 10.32
N LYS A 68 25.38 8.97 11.38
CA LYS A 68 26.18 8.38 12.44
C LYS A 68 25.39 7.31 13.21
N GLY A 69 26.00 6.14 13.39
CA GLY A 69 25.36 5.05 14.13
C GLY A 69 24.29 4.28 13.37
N LYS A 70 24.08 4.55 12.08
CA LYS A 70 23.14 3.76 11.29
C LYS A 70 23.64 2.34 11.10
N GLY A 71 22.72 1.39 11.07
CA GLY A 71 22.97 0.01 10.68
C GLY A 71 22.95 -0.18 9.16
N GLY A 72 22.84 -1.42 8.72
CA GLY A 72 22.64 -1.74 7.30
C GLY A 72 21.27 -1.31 6.81
N SER A 73 21.13 -1.21 5.49
CA SER A 73 19.88 -0.81 4.84
C SER A 73 18.95 -2.00 4.51
N ASN A 74 19.31 -3.18 4.98
CA ASN A 74 18.53 -4.42 4.83
C ASN A 74 18.17 -4.74 3.38
N TRP A 75 19.15 -4.68 2.49
CA TRP A 75 18.94 -4.90 1.06
C TRP A 75 18.40 -6.30 0.71
N LYS A 76 18.68 -7.29 1.53
CA LYS A 76 18.14 -8.64 1.33
C LYS A 76 16.63 -8.70 1.42
N TYR A 77 16.03 -7.79 2.19
CA TYR A 77 14.57 -7.69 2.35
C TYR A 77 13.94 -6.80 1.28
N SER A 78 14.72 -5.91 0.65
CA SER A 78 14.21 -4.82 -0.19
C SER A 78 13.33 -5.25 -1.36
N TRP A 79 13.45 -6.49 -1.83
CA TRP A 79 12.64 -7.01 -2.91
C TRP A 79 11.18 -7.23 -2.50
N ILE A 80 10.91 -7.52 -1.24
CA ILE A 80 9.55 -7.80 -0.73
C ILE A 80 8.64 -6.59 -0.89
N PRO A 81 9.00 -5.38 -0.42
CA PRO A 81 8.18 -4.19 -0.63
C PRO A 81 8.09 -3.71 -2.09
N VAL A 82 8.89 -4.27 -2.98
CA VAL A 82 8.78 -3.99 -4.43
C VAL A 82 7.87 -4.99 -5.11
N VAL A 83 8.17 -6.27 -4.97
CA VAL A 83 7.42 -7.35 -5.65
C VAL A 83 6.05 -7.57 -5.01
N GLY A 84 5.97 -7.57 -3.69
CA GLY A 84 4.73 -7.79 -2.96
C GLY A 84 3.63 -6.80 -3.34
N PRO A 85 3.86 -5.49 -3.24
CA PRO A 85 2.86 -4.49 -3.62
C PRO A 85 2.43 -4.56 -5.08
N ILE A 86 3.34 -4.84 -6.01
CA ILE A 86 2.99 -4.97 -7.43
C ILE A 86 2.03 -6.15 -7.65
N ILE A 87 2.34 -7.29 -7.07
CA ILE A 87 1.46 -8.47 -7.14
C ILE A 87 0.13 -8.19 -6.44
N GLY A 88 0.18 -7.59 -5.26
CA GLY A 88 -1.00 -7.24 -4.48
C GLY A 88 -1.91 -6.27 -5.22
N ALA A 89 -1.34 -5.25 -5.87
CA ALA A 89 -2.10 -4.29 -6.65
C ALA A 89 -2.84 -4.97 -7.81
N ILE A 90 -2.16 -5.84 -8.55
CA ILE A 90 -2.78 -6.58 -9.65
C ILE A 90 -3.93 -7.45 -9.14
N LEU A 91 -3.70 -8.21 -8.06
CA LEU A 91 -4.74 -9.05 -7.45
C LEU A 91 -5.93 -8.23 -6.96
N GLY A 92 -5.66 -7.10 -6.31
CA GLY A 92 -6.71 -6.21 -5.80
C GLY A 92 -7.60 -5.67 -6.91
N VAL A 93 -7.01 -5.21 -8.01
CA VAL A 93 -7.75 -4.72 -9.18
C VAL A 93 -8.57 -5.84 -9.81
N VAL A 94 -7.98 -7.02 -10.01
CA VAL A 94 -8.69 -8.17 -10.61
C VAL A 94 -9.88 -8.58 -9.73
N ILE A 95 -9.70 -8.66 -8.42
CA ILE A 95 -10.78 -9.01 -7.50
C ILE A 95 -11.89 -7.95 -7.53
N PHE A 96 -11.52 -6.67 -7.51
CA PHE A 96 -12.49 -5.59 -7.57
C PHE A 96 -13.31 -5.65 -8.86
N ASP A 97 -12.65 -5.72 -10.01
CA ASP A 97 -13.33 -5.69 -11.30
C ASP A 97 -14.19 -6.94 -11.53
N THR A 98 -13.74 -8.09 -11.05
CA THR A 98 -14.46 -9.36 -11.27
C THR A 98 -15.67 -9.51 -10.36
N PHE A 99 -15.54 -9.14 -9.08
CA PHE A 99 -16.55 -9.45 -8.07
C PHE A 99 -17.28 -8.22 -7.53
N LEU A 100 -16.58 -7.13 -7.28
CA LEU A 100 -17.13 -5.98 -6.57
C LEU A 100 -17.75 -4.94 -7.49
N ALA A 101 -17.17 -4.68 -8.64
CA ALA A 101 -17.69 -3.70 -9.59
C ALA A 101 -19.08 -4.06 -10.11
N THR A 102 -19.44 -5.34 -10.13
CA THR A 102 -20.76 -5.81 -10.56
C THR A 102 -21.83 -5.65 -9.48
N VAL A 103 -21.42 -5.47 -8.22
CA VAL A 103 -22.31 -5.35 -7.06
C VAL A 103 -22.48 -3.89 -6.63
N LEU A 104 -21.43 -3.11 -6.81
CA LEU A 104 -21.46 -1.69 -6.50
C LEU A 104 -22.02 -0.89 -7.67
#